data_baa984513ef7ee5d37cb8cbd39db25b3
#
_entry.id   baa984513ef7ee5d37cb8cbd39db25b3
#
_cell.length_a   1.000
_cell.length_b   1.000
_cell.length_c   1.000
_cell.angle_alpha   90.00
_cell.angle_beta   90.00
_cell.angle_gamma   90.00
#
_symmetry.space_group_name_H-M   'P 1'
#
loop_
_entity.id
_entity.type
_entity.pdbx_description
1 polymer ?
#
loop_
_entity_poly.entity_id
_entity_poly.type
_entity_poly.pdbx_seq_one_letter_code
_entity_poly.pdbx_strand_id
1 'polypeptide(L)'
;MTAGPTYDLISMGRACLDLYANEVGVPFAEVQNFAAYVGGCPANVAVGARRLGLEVAMLSAVGDDPVGDFVLRFLGQEGIATDWVTRKAGVRPGAAALVCSTLNVLSPR
;
A
#
# COMPACT_ATOMS: atom_id res chain seq x y z
N MET A 1 -32.97 -1.06 15.83
CA MET A 1 -31.65 -1.55 15.42
C MET A 1 -30.95 -0.48 14.60
N THR A 2 -29.82 -0.03 15.09
CA THR A 2 -28.95 0.84 14.30
C THR A 2 -28.19 -0.02 13.30
N ALA A 3 -28.33 0.28 12.03
CA ALA A 3 -27.48 -0.33 11.02
C ALA A 3 -26.03 0.11 11.27
N GLY A 4 -25.09 -0.84 11.25
CA GLY A 4 -23.68 -0.52 11.26
C GLY A 4 -23.24 0.24 10.00
N PRO A 5 -21.98 0.65 9.93
CA PRO A 5 -21.48 1.33 8.74
C PRO A 5 -21.68 0.45 7.50
N THR A 6 -22.11 1.08 6.43
CA THR A 6 -22.35 0.42 5.14
C THR A 6 -21.20 0.79 4.21
N TYR A 7 -20.65 -0.21 3.53
CA TYR A 7 -19.59 -0.01 2.55
C TYR A 7 -20.06 -0.44 1.17
N ASP A 8 -19.61 0.30 0.18
CA ASP A 8 -19.84 -0.06 -1.22
C ASP A 8 -18.88 -1.17 -1.66
N LEU A 9 -17.69 -1.17 -1.07
CA LEU A 9 -16.63 -2.11 -1.39
C LEU A 9 -15.84 -2.50 -0.14
N ILE A 10 -15.63 -3.80 0.03
CA ILE A 10 -14.66 -4.33 0.99
C ILE A 10 -13.54 -4.99 0.18
N SER A 11 -12.35 -4.42 0.24
CA SER A 11 -11.18 -4.98 -0.44
C SER A 11 -10.42 -5.87 0.52
N MET A 12 -10.23 -7.13 0.14
CA MET A 12 -9.58 -8.13 0.98
C MET A 12 -8.23 -8.53 0.38
N GLY A 13 -7.21 -8.50 1.20
CA GLY A 13 -5.89 -9.00 0.86
C GLY A 13 -4.76 -8.11 1.32
N ARG A 14 -3.64 -8.18 0.62
CA ARG A 14 -2.38 -7.58 1.04
C ARG A 14 -2.36 -6.06 0.88
N ALA A 15 -1.82 -5.39 1.90
CA ALA A 15 -1.30 -4.04 1.83
C ALA A 15 0.18 -4.07 2.26
N CYS A 16 1.03 -3.39 1.56
CA CYS A 16 2.47 -3.40 1.82
C CYS A 16 3.10 -2.03 1.63
N LEU A 17 4.30 -1.88 2.19
CA LEU A 17 5.15 -0.74 1.94
C LEU A 17 5.93 -0.98 0.65
N ASP A 18 5.80 -0.08 -0.30
CA ASP A 18 6.59 -0.06 -1.52
C ASP A 18 7.58 1.10 -1.48
N LEU A 19 8.85 0.79 -1.77
CA LEU A 19 9.91 1.78 -1.89
C LEU A 19 10.28 1.95 -3.35
N TYR A 20 10.10 3.15 -3.87
CA TYR A 20 10.45 3.50 -5.25
C TYR A 20 11.72 4.32 -5.27
N ALA A 21 12.70 3.90 -6.06
CA ALA A 21 13.89 4.69 -6.28
C ALA A 21 13.53 6.02 -6.96
N ASN A 22 14.05 7.12 -6.43
CA ASN A 22 13.87 8.44 -7.05
C ASN A 22 14.79 8.60 -8.27
N GLU A 23 15.95 7.95 -8.26
CA GLU A 23 16.86 7.94 -9.39
C GLU A 23 16.38 6.93 -10.43
N VAL A 24 16.30 7.36 -11.67
CA VAL A 24 15.87 6.54 -12.80
C VAL A 24 17.08 6.06 -13.59
N GLY A 25 17.09 4.78 -13.94
CA GLY A 25 18.12 4.21 -14.81
C GLY A 25 19.47 3.94 -14.13
N VAL A 26 19.53 4.01 -12.80
CA VAL A 26 20.74 3.66 -12.04
C VAL A 26 20.62 2.22 -11.51
N PRO A 27 21.74 1.50 -11.33
CA PRO A 27 21.73 0.22 -10.64
C PRO A 27 21.19 0.33 -9.22
N PHE A 28 20.52 -0.70 -8.73
CA PHE A 28 19.95 -0.69 -7.38
C PHE A 28 20.98 -0.31 -6.30
N ALA A 29 22.20 -0.83 -6.42
CA ALA A 29 23.26 -0.56 -5.45
C ALA A 29 23.69 0.91 -5.39
N GLU A 30 23.36 1.71 -6.40
CA GLU A 30 23.70 3.13 -6.49
C GLU A 30 22.53 4.05 -6.11
N VAL A 31 21.38 3.48 -5.79
CA VAL A 31 20.20 4.27 -5.38
C VAL A 31 20.47 4.86 -4.00
N GLN A 32 20.31 6.16 -3.88
CA GLN A 32 20.54 6.88 -2.62
C GLN A 32 19.23 7.28 -1.93
N ASN A 33 18.14 7.43 -2.68
CA ASN A 33 16.87 7.89 -2.14
C ASN A 33 15.71 7.04 -2.65
N PHE A 34 14.80 6.74 -1.73
CA PHE A 34 13.55 6.05 -2.04
C PHE A 34 12.37 6.86 -1.55
N ALA A 35 11.33 6.93 -2.37
CA ALA A 35 10.02 7.38 -1.93
C ALA A 35 9.21 6.19 -1.43
N ALA A 36 8.49 6.39 -0.33
CA ALA A 36 7.69 5.35 0.30
C ALA A 36 6.21 5.50 -0.08
N TYR A 37 5.61 4.41 -0.53
CA TYR A 37 4.20 4.33 -0.89
C TYR A 37 3.56 3.08 -0.29
N VAL A 38 2.23 3.08 -0.21
CA VAL A 38 1.49 1.85 0.09
C VAL A 38 1.10 1.20 -1.23
N GLY A 39 1.37 -0.10 -1.33
CA GLY A 39 1.07 -0.91 -2.50
C GLY A 39 0.37 -2.22 -2.13
N GLY A 40 0.33 -3.09 -3.10
CA GLY A 40 -0.45 -4.31 -3.08
C GLY A 40 -1.76 -4.12 -3.84
N CYS A 41 -2.09 -5.09 -4.69
CA CYS A 41 -3.28 -4.99 -5.55
C CYS A 41 -4.57 -4.68 -4.78
N PRO A 42 -4.88 -5.35 -3.65
CA PRO A 42 -6.08 -5.02 -2.88
C PRO A 42 -6.08 -3.60 -2.32
N ALA A 43 -4.93 -3.09 -1.87
CA ALA A 43 -4.80 -1.72 -1.40
C ALA A 43 -4.99 -0.72 -2.54
N ASN A 44 -4.43 -1.00 -3.70
CA ASN A 44 -4.59 -0.15 -4.89
C ASN A 44 -6.04 -0.08 -5.33
N VAL A 45 -6.77 -1.20 -5.30
CA VAL A 45 -8.21 -1.24 -5.59
C VAL A 45 -8.98 -0.40 -4.58
N ALA A 46 -8.69 -0.54 -3.30
CA ALA A 46 -9.34 0.22 -2.24
C ALA A 46 -9.14 1.73 -2.42
N VAL A 47 -7.91 2.16 -2.68
CA VAL A 47 -7.57 3.57 -2.89
C VAL A 47 -8.27 4.12 -4.14
N GLY A 48 -8.21 3.40 -5.25
CA GLY A 48 -8.86 3.81 -6.49
C GLY A 48 -10.38 3.95 -6.33
N ALA A 49 -11.01 2.97 -5.70
CA ALA A 49 -12.45 3.00 -5.44
C ALA A 49 -12.83 4.16 -4.51
N ARG A 50 -12.05 4.40 -3.46
CA ARG A 50 -12.31 5.51 -2.54
C ARG A 50 -12.19 6.87 -3.24
N ARG A 51 -11.17 7.04 -4.07
CA ARG A 51 -10.98 8.28 -4.84
C ARG A 51 -12.10 8.52 -5.87
N LEU A 52 -12.77 7.45 -6.30
CA LEU A 52 -13.94 7.54 -7.17
C LEU A 52 -15.25 7.80 -6.40
N GLY A 53 -15.19 7.96 -5.08
CA GLY A 53 -16.33 8.34 -4.26
C GLY A 53 -17.05 7.20 -3.56
N LEU A 54 -16.55 5.98 -3.62
CA LEU A 54 -17.14 4.84 -2.91
C LEU A 54 -16.77 4.86 -1.42
N GLU A 55 -17.64 4.33 -0.60
CA GLU A 55 -17.33 4.00 0.79
C GLU A 55 -16.61 2.66 0.85
N VAL A 56 -15.36 2.66 1.29
CA VAL A 56 -14.47 1.51 1.21
C VAL A 56 -13.95 1.12 2.58
N ALA A 57 -13.95 -0.17 2.85
CA ALA A 57 -13.23 -0.77 3.96
C ALA A 57 -12.17 -1.74 3.44
N MET A 58 -11.13 -1.93 4.21
CA MET A 58 -10.10 -2.92 3.90
C MET A 58 -10.08 -4.03 4.94
N LEU A 59 -10.07 -5.26 4.47
CA LEU A 59 -9.88 -6.48 5.27
C LEU A 59 -8.49 -7.01 4.99
N SER A 60 -7.58 -6.84 5.95
CA SER A 60 -6.16 -7.15 5.76
C SER A 60 -5.48 -7.45 7.10
N ALA A 61 -4.19 -7.67 7.03
CA ALA A 61 -3.34 -7.75 8.20
C ALA A 61 -2.03 -7.01 7.92
N VAL A 62 -1.54 -6.29 8.92
CA VAL A 62 -0.25 -5.59 8.89
C VAL A 62 0.56 -5.98 10.10
N GLY A 63 1.85 -5.72 10.08
CA GLY A 63 2.70 -5.93 11.24
C GLY A 63 2.37 -4.95 12.38
N ASP A 64 2.62 -5.40 13.61
CA ASP A 64 2.61 -4.51 14.78
C ASP A 64 4.00 -3.85 14.91
N ASP A 65 4.30 -2.97 13.97
CA ASP A 65 5.59 -2.36 13.75
C ASP A 65 5.45 -1.02 13.00
N PRO A 66 6.53 -0.25 12.82
CA PRO A 66 6.48 1.03 12.09
C PRO A 66 6.01 0.92 10.64
N VAL A 67 6.21 -0.21 9.98
CA VAL A 67 5.70 -0.43 8.61
C VAL A 67 4.18 -0.56 8.64
N GLY A 68 3.64 -1.30 9.60
CA GLY A 68 2.20 -1.38 9.82
C GLY A 68 1.58 -0.01 10.12
N ASP A 69 2.26 0.80 10.93
CA ASP A 69 1.83 2.17 11.23
C ASP A 69 1.75 3.03 9.97
N PHE A 70 2.76 2.92 9.11
CA PHE A 70 2.79 3.64 7.84
C PHE A 70 1.62 3.27 6.94
N VAL A 71 1.34 1.98 6.79
CA VAL A 71 0.23 1.48 5.96
C VAL A 71 -1.12 1.96 6.51
N LEU A 72 -1.34 1.80 7.81
CA LEU A 72 -2.61 2.20 8.43
C LEU A 72 -2.84 3.71 8.36
N ARG A 73 -1.79 4.50 8.57
CA ARG A 73 -1.88 5.95 8.45
C ARG A 73 -2.28 6.37 7.03
N PHE A 74 -1.67 5.77 6.03
CA PHE A 74 -1.99 6.08 4.65
C PHE A 74 -3.44 5.72 4.31
N LEU A 75 -3.88 4.52 4.67
CA LEU A 75 -5.27 4.09 4.41
C LEU A 75 -6.28 5.01 5.11
N GLY A 76 -6.00 5.40 6.35
CA GLY A 76 -6.84 6.34 7.09
C GLY A 76 -6.91 7.72 6.44
N GLN A 77 -5.78 8.23 5.94
CA GLN A 77 -5.73 9.52 5.22
C GLN A 77 -6.51 9.48 3.91
N GLU A 78 -6.56 8.34 3.24
CA GLU A 78 -7.39 8.14 2.05
C GLU A 78 -8.88 7.97 2.37
N GLY A 79 -9.24 7.89 3.65
CA GLY A 79 -10.63 7.71 4.08
C GLY A 79 -11.12 6.27 3.99
N ILE A 80 -10.21 5.30 3.95
CA ILE A 80 -10.55 3.88 3.93
C ILE A 80 -10.69 3.39 5.37
N ALA A 81 -11.79 2.69 5.68
CA ALA A 81 -11.99 2.12 7.00
C ALA A 81 -11.01 0.98 7.25
N THR A 82 -10.32 1.05 8.39
CA THR A 82 -9.27 0.09 8.79
C THR A 82 -9.66 -0.75 10.00
N ASP A 83 -10.92 -0.75 10.41
CA ASP A 83 -11.40 -1.50 11.57
C ASP A 83 -11.14 -3.00 11.45
N TRP A 84 -11.08 -3.51 10.22
CA TRP A 84 -10.83 -4.93 9.92
C TRP A 84 -9.40 -5.20 9.43
N VAL A 85 -8.49 -4.27 9.67
CA VAL A 85 -7.06 -4.50 9.46
C VAL A 85 -6.46 -4.94 10.79
N THR A 86 -6.05 -6.19 10.87
CA THR A 86 -5.47 -6.78 12.07
C THR A 86 -3.98 -6.47 12.16
N ARG A 87 -3.52 -6.10 13.35
CA ARG A 87 -2.08 -5.99 13.62
C ARG A 87 -1.55 -7.34 14.14
N LYS A 88 -0.49 -7.83 13.56
CA LYS A 88 0.13 -9.10 13.96
C LYS A 88 1.58 -8.89 14.37
N ALA A 89 1.88 -9.20 15.63
CA ALA A 89 3.25 -9.19 16.13
C ALA A 89 4.07 -10.35 15.54
N GLY A 90 5.37 -10.14 15.34
CA GLY A 90 6.29 -11.18 14.88
C GLY A 90 6.17 -11.57 13.42
N VAL A 91 5.29 -10.92 12.66
CA VAL A 91 5.18 -11.11 11.21
C VAL A 91 6.16 -10.17 10.51
N ARG A 92 6.92 -10.69 9.55
CA ARG A 92 7.80 -9.83 8.75
C ARG A 92 6.96 -8.83 7.97
N PRO A 93 7.33 -7.55 8.02
CA PRO A 93 6.61 -6.54 7.25
C PRO A 93 6.66 -6.86 5.76
N GLY A 94 5.53 -6.76 5.11
CA GLY A 94 5.48 -6.79 3.66
C GLY A 94 6.04 -5.48 3.11
N ALA A 95 7.32 -5.48 2.78
CA ALA A 95 7.95 -4.36 2.09
C ALA A 95 8.52 -4.86 0.77
N ALA A 96 8.28 -4.12 -0.27
CA ALA A 96 8.89 -4.33 -1.57
C ALA A 96 9.72 -3.11 -1.93
N ALA A 97 10.95 -3.33 -2.37
CA ALA A 97 11.76 -2.27 -2.95
C ALA A 97 11.66 -2.35 -4.47
N LEU A 98 11.19 -1.29 -5.07
CA LEU A 98 10.99 -1.21 -6.51
C LEU A 98 11.94 -0.19 -7.11
N VAL A 99 12.77 -0.64 -8.02
CA VAL A 99 13.54 0.22 -8.88
C VAL A 99 12.81 0.34 -10.21
N CYS A 100 12.47 1.55 -10.58
CA CYS A 100 11.83 1.78 -11.88
C CYS A 100 12.86 1.52 -12.98
N SER A 101 12.80 0.35 -13.57
CA SER A 101 13.59 -0.04 -14.73
C SER A 101 12.85 0.18 -16.04
N THR A 102 11.73 0.86 -16.01
CA THR A 102 10.84 1.03 -17.16
C THR A 102 11.57 1.66 -18.35
N LEU A 103 12.53 2.52 -18.09
CA LEU A 103 13.35 3.12 -19.14
C LEU A 103 14.32 2.13 -19.78
N ASN A 104 14.72 1.09 -19.07
CA ASN A 104 15.59 0.06 -19.63
C ASN A 104 14.84 -0.88 -20.58
N VAL A 105 13.52 -1.00 -20.42
CA VAL A 105 12.67 -1.79 -21.30
C VAL A 105 12.39 -1.05 -22.62
N LEU A 106 12.37 0.27 -22.56
CA LEU A 106 12.09 1.14 -23.72
C LEU A 106 13.35 1.65 -24.42
N SER A 107 14.51 1.45 -23.80
CA SER A 107 15.78 1.84 -24.40
C SER A 107 16.19 0.80 -25.43
N PRO A 108 16.34 1.14 -26.71
CA PRO A 108 16.88 0.21 -27.69
C PRO A 108 18.30 -0.17 -27.26
N ARG A 109 18.55 -1.45 -27.17
CA ARG A 109 19.90 -1.99 -26.95
C ARG A 109 20.75 -1.80 -28.19
#